data_4f975ca782cfe3857d221a9d733e7adb
#
_entry.id   4f975ca782cfe3857d221a9d733e7adb
#
_cell.length_a   1.000
_cell.length_b   1.000
_cell.length_c   1.000
_cell.angle_alpha   90.00
_cell.angle_beta   90.00
_cell.angle_gamma   90.00
#
_symmetry.space_group_name_H-M   'P 1'
#
loop_
_entity.id
_entity.type
_entity.pdbx_description
1 polymer ?
#
loop_
_entity_poly.entity_id
_entity_poly.type
_entity_poly.pdbx_seq_one_letter_code
_entity_poly.pdbx_strand_id
1 'polypeptide(L)'
;SADRITPFLDHLPADERAALAHVGAMLGRWAVFVDPPLHTRLRALMNKAFTSSALAALRPRIAAIVEDLLDAYVESDNPDFIAGFAYPLPATVIAGMVGVPDSDLDLFKSWSDDLATFVGSAQATPDKRERAERSAAEMTDYFGSIIAERRRHPVADQTIIDHMIAAREGDDALSEAELVANAVLLLFAGHETTTNLFGNGLLALLRHPDQLAILAADPTLATGAVEEILRYDGPIGTITRVGLEDVVLHGRTIKAGERVFSMIHAANRDPRRFEDPHRFDITRKDNRHIVFGYGIHFCLGAPLARMEGEIGLPALIDKLRDIELLDADPPWHDSLVLRGVKSLPIAFRASRPTLA
;
A
#
# COMPACT_ATOMS: atom_id res chain seq x y z
N SER A 1 -18.81 9.33 -5.76
CA SER A 1 -18.78 8.54 -4.52
C SER A 1 -17.67 7.51 -4.53
N ALA A 2 -17.00 7.34 -3.40
CA ALA A 2 -16.03 6.26 -3.16
C ALA A 2 -16.70 5.06 -2.50
N ASP A 3 -17.88 5.22 -1.89
CA ASP A 3 -18.59 4.15 -1.20
C ASP A 3 -18.96 3.01 -2.15
N ARG A 4 -18.41 1.84 -1.88
CA ARG A 4 -18.66 0.60 -2.62
C ARG A 4 -19.27 -0.49 -1.73
N ILE A 5 -19.17 -0.31 -0.43
CA ILE A 5 -19.46 -1.37 0.55
C ILE A 5 -20.96 -1.37 0.87
N THR A 6 -21.52 -0.22 1.24
CA THR A 6 -22.95 -0.11 1.56
C THR A 6 -23.83 -0.59 0.40
N PRO A 7 -23.68 -0.09 -0.85
CA PRO A 7 -24.48 -0.60 -1.95
C PRO A 7 -24.28 -2.08 -2.24
N PHE A 8 -23.06 -2.59 -2.05
CA PHE A 8 -22.79 -4.03 -2.21
C PHE A 8 -23.57 -4.86 -1.17
N LEU A 9 -23.50 -4.48 0.11
CA LEU A 9 -24.18 -5.20 1.19
C LEU A 9 -25.71 -5.11 1.08
N ASP A 10 -26.24 -3.96 0.69
CA ASP A 10 -27.69 -3.74 0.57
C ASP A 10 -28.34 -4.58 -0.54
N HIS A 11 -27.55 -5.00 -1.55
CA HIS A 11 -28.04 -5.88 -2.61
C HIS A 11 -27.99 -7.37 -2.25
N LEU A 12 -27.35 -7.74 -1.13
CA LEU A 12 -27.28 -9.12 -0.68
C LEU A 12 -28.54 -9.55 0.06
N PRO A 13 -28.95 -10.84 -0.04
CA PRO A 13 -29.94 -11.44 0.84
C PRO A 13 -29.58 -11.23 2.32
N ALA A 14 -30.58 -11.26 3.20
CA ALA A 14 -30.37 -10.95 4.62
C ALA A 14 -29.40 -11.91 5.32
N ASP A 15 -29.45 -13.18 5.00
CA ASP A 15 -28.54 -14.23 5.50
C ASP A 15 -27.09 -14.03 5.00
N GLU A 16 -26.90 -13.72 3.72
CA GLU A 16 -25.56 -13.41 3.16
C GLU A 16 -24.99 -12.11 3.76
N ARG A 17 -25.84 -11.10 4.00
CA ARG A 17 -25.43 -9.86 4.65
C ARG A 17 -25.03 -10.10 6.11
N ALA A 18 -25.77 -10.95 6.82
CA ALA A 18 -25.43 -11.35 8.20
C ALA A 18 -24.09 -12.10 8.26
N ALA A 19 -23.79 -12.93 7.24
CA ALA A 19 -22.52 -13.65 7.11
C ALA A 19 -21.32 -12.76 6.73
N LEU A 20 -21.52 -11.46 6.51
CA LEU A 20 -20.49 -10.47 6.20
C LEU A 20 -20.52 -9.28 7.19
N ALA A 21 -21.00 -9.51 8.41
CA ALA A 21 -21.25 -8.45 9.37
C ALA A 21 -19.96 -7.73 9.82
N HIS A 22 -18.88 -8.47 10.13
CA HIS A 22 -17.61 -7.88 10.60
C HIS A 22 -16.88 -7.18 9.46
N VAL A 23 -16.70 -7.84 8.31
CA VAL A 23 -16.03 -7.24 7.16
C VAL A 23 -16.81 -6.02 6.67
N GLY A 24 -18.12 -6.07 6.62
CA GLY A 24 -18.97 -4.96 6.23
C GLY A 24 -18.87 -3.78 7.20
N ALA A 25 -18.93 -4.03 8.50
CA ALA A 25 -18.80 -3.02 9.53
C ALA A 25 -17.40 -2.36 9.53
N MET A 26 -16.34 -3.13 9.30
CA MET A 26 -14.96 -2.66 9.23
C MET A 26 -14.75 -1.82 7.97
N LEU A 27 -15.03 -2.36 6.79
CA LEU A 27 -14.82 -1.66 5.51
C LEU A 27 -15.68 -0.41 5.38
N GLY A 28 -16.90 -0.41 5.92
CA GLY A 28 -17.79 0.75 5.95
C GLY A 28 -17.29 1.92 6.81
N ARG A 29 -16.22 1.71 7.62
CA ARG A 29 -15.55 2.75 8.41
C ARG A 29 -14.16 3.13 7.86
N TRP A 30 -13.70 2.45 6.82
CA TRP A 30 -12.44 2.82 6.18
C TRP A 30 -12.54 4.19 5.52
N ALA A 31 -11.64 5.10 5.87
CA ALA A 31 -11.62 6.45 5.31
C ALA A 31 -11.58 6.47 3.78
N VAL A 32 -11.04 5.43 3.13
CA VAL A 32 -10.97 5.30 1.67
C VAL A 32 -12.31 4.93 1.02
N PHE A 33 -13.28 4.39 1.79
CA PHE A 33 -14.58 3.92 1.27
C PHE A 33 -15.78 4.77 1.70
N VAL A 34 -15.54 5.87 2.37
CA VAL A 34 -16.60 6.80 2.80
C VAL A 34 -16.47 8.15 2.12
N ASP A 35 -17.59 8.89 2.03
CA ASP A 35 -17.68 10.22 1.45
C ASP A 35 -17.86 11.29 2.54
N PRO A 36 -17.70 12.60 2.20
CA PRO A 36 -18.08 13.67 3.11
C PRO A 36 -19.56 13.58 3.55
N PRO A 37 -19.92 13.94 4.81
CA PRO A 37 -19.03 14.60 5.80
C PRO A 37 -18.11 13.64 6.58
N LEU A 38 -18.45 12.32 6.63
CA LEU A 38 -17.72 11.33 7.42
C LEU A 38 -16.25 11.25 6.99
N HIS A 39 -15.98 11.18 5.68
CA HIS A 39 -14.62 11.19 5.16
C HIS A 39 -13.81 12.38 5.67
N THR A 40 -14.37 13.59 5.58
CA THR A 40 -13.68 14.84 5.97
C THR A 40 -13.26 14.78 7.44
N ARG A 41 -14.15 14.30 8.29
CA ARG A 41 -13.92 14.15 9.73
C ARG A 41 -12.82 13.11 10.02
N LEU A 42 -12.96 11.89 9.51
CA LEU A 42 -11.97 10.81 9.69
C LEU A 42 -10.60 11.24 9.18
N ARG A 43 -10.55 11.83 7.99
CA ARG A 43 -9.32 12.27 7.36
C ARG A 43 -8.62 13.38 8.15
N ALA A 44 -9.37 14.35 8.70
CA ALA A 44 -8.80 15.40 9.54
C ALA A 44 -8.13 14.83 10.79
N LEU A 45 -8.77 13.86 11.46
CA LEU A 45 -8.23 13.18 12.63
C LEU A 45 -6.99 12.34 12.28
N MET A 46 -7.04 11.56 11.21
CA MET A 46 -5.90 10.75 10.76
C MET A 46 -4.71 11.60 10.33
N ASN A 47 -4.92 12.73 9.65
CA ASN A 47 -3.84 13.64 9.24
C ASN A 47 -3.04 14.17 10.45
N LYS A 48 -3.65 14.29 11.63
CA LYS A 48 -2.95 14.71 12.85
C LYS A 48 -1.92 13.69 13.34
N ALA A 49 -2.12 12.41 13.02
CA ALA A 49 -1.15 11.36 13.31
C ALA A 49 -0.03 11.28 12.24
N PHE A 50 -0.31 11.66 10.98
CA PHE A 50 0.63 11.59 9.85
C PHE A 50 1.31 12.93 9.55
N THR A 51 1.91 13.56 10.57
CA THR A 51 2.64 14.82 10.38
C THR A 51 3.98 14.59 9.66
N SER A 52 4.47 15.61 8.93
CA SER A 52 5.78 15.54 8.28
C SER A 52 6.92 15.25 9.26
N SER A 53 6.83 15.78 10.51
CA SER A 53 7.84 15.52 11.55
C SER A 53 7.79 14.09 12.07
N ALA A 54 6.59 13.52 12.29
CA ALA A 54 6.43 12.13 12.72
C ALA A 54 6.98 11.17 11.66
N LEU A 55 6.69 11.44 10.38
CA LEU A 55 7.21 10.63 9.28
C LEU A 55 8.72 10.78 9.12
N ALA A 56 9.27 12.00 9.22
CA ALA A 56 10.72 12.21 9.13
C ALA A 56 11.49 11.48 10.24
N ALA A 57 10.91 11.36 11.43
CA ALA A 57 11.50 10.60 12.54
C ALA A 57 11.62 9.10 12.26
N LEU A 58 10.87 8.54 11.31
CA LEU A 58 10.95 7.13 10.91
C LEU A 58 12.15 6.83 10.00
N ARG A 59 12.75 7.82 9.34
CA ARG A 59 13.83 7.63 8.37
C ARG A 59 15.00 6.77 8.89
N PRO A 60 15.57 7.03 10.09
CA PRO A 60 16.65 6.18 10.61
C PRO A 60 16.23 4.74 10.88
N ARG A 61 14.99 4.54 11.37
CA ARG A 61 14.43 3.21 11.62
C ARG A 61 14.21 2.44 10.32
N ILE A 62 13.66 3.10 9.29
CA ILE A 62 13.47 2.49 7.97
C ILE A 62 14.83 2.09 7.38
N ALA A 63 15.86 2.94 7.50
CA ALA A 63 17.21 2.62 7.03
C ALA A 63 17.77 1.38 7.75
N ALA A 64 17.61 1.28 9.07
CA ALA A 64 18.05 0.09 9.82
C ALA A 64 17.31 -1.18 9.39
N ILE A 65 15.97 -1.11 9.23
CA ILE A 65 15.17 -2.25 8.74
C ILE A 65 15.63 -2.68 7.33
N VAL A 66 15.91 -1.73 6.44
CA VAL A 66 16.42 -2.02 5.09
C VAL A 66 17.75 -2.78 5.15
N GLU A 67 18.69 -2.32 5.97
CA GLU A 67 20.00 -2.99 6.15
C GLU A 67 19.84 -4.40 6.71
N ASP A 68 19.09 -4.57 7.80
CA ASP A 68 18.85 -5.86 8.44
C ASP A 68 18.19 -6.86 7.47
N LEU A 69 17.19 -6.42 6.71
CA LEU A 69 16.50 -7.28 5.74
C LEU A 69 17.38 -7.64 4.54
N LEU A 70 18.20 -6.71 4.04
CA LEU A 70 19.15 -7.01 2.96
C LEU A 70 20.22 -7.97 3.42
N ASP A 71 20.73 -7.85 4.65
CA ASP A 71 21.70 -8.78 5.20
C ASP A 71 21.10 -10.17 5.33
N ALA A 72 19.91 -10.30 5.91
CA ALA A 72 19.19 -11.56 6.02
C ALA A 72 18.88 -12.18 4.65
N TYR A 73 18.48 -11.35 3.66
CA TYR A 73 18.18 -11.83 2.30
C TYR A 73 19.42 -12.37 1.60
N VAL A 74 20.56 -11.70 1.73
CA VAL A 74 21.85 -12.14 1.17
C VAL A 74 22.31 -13.46 1.77
N GLU A 75 22.05 -13.69 3.06
CA GLU A 75 22.43 -14.93 3.78
C GLU A 75 21.43 -16.07 3.55
N SER A 76 20.25 -15.78 3.00
CA SER A 76 19.21 -16.80 2.77
C SER A 76 19.43 -17.57 1.46
N ASP A 77 18.95 -18.82 1.42
CA ASP A 77 18.89 -19.61 0.19
C ASP A 77 17.63 -19.29 -0.65
N ASN A 78 16.81 -18.32 -0.22
CA ASN A 78 15.57 -17.98 -0.91
C ASN A 78 15.83 -16.99 -2.06
N PRO A 79 15.66 -17.40 -3.33
CA PRO A 79 15.89 -16.49 -4.46
C PRO A 79 14.74 -15.49 -4.68
N ASP A 80 13.60 -15.65 -4.00
CA ASP A 80 12.43 -14.80 -4.22
C ASP A 80 12.56 -13.45 -3.53
N PHE A 81 12.82 -12.43 -4.31
CA PHE A 81 12.93 -11.04 -3.86
C PHE A 81 11.65 -10.52 -3.16
N ILE A 82 10.46 -10.97 -3.60
CA ILE A 82 9.21 -10.53 -2.96
C ILE A 82 9.16 -11.05 -1.52
N ALA A 83 9.37 -12.33 -1.31
CA ALA A 83 9.33 -12.93 0.03
C ALA A 83 10.52 -12.52 0.90
N GLY A 84 11.71 -12.32 0.30
CA GLY A 84 12.93 -12.05 1.05
C GLY A 84 13.14 -10.59 1.44
N PHE A 85 12.58 -9.64 0.66
CA PHE A 85 12.81 -8.21 0.93
C PHE A 85 11.57 -7.34 0.67
N ALA A 86 10.95 -7.42 -0.52
CA ALA A 86 9.94 -6.45 -0.93
C ALA A 86 8.68 -6.45 -0.04
N TYR A 87 8.26 -7.62 0.46
CA TYR A 87 7.16 -7.75 1.42
C TYR A 87 7.60 -7.44 2.86
N PRO A 88 8.69 -8.01 3.42
CA PRO A 88 9.06 -7.77 4.80
C PRO A 88 9.31 -6.30 5.14
N LEU A 89 9.89 -5.52 4.23
CA LEU A 89 10.21 -4.11 4.49
C LEU A 89 8.97 -3.28 4.86
N PRO A 90 7.99 -3.06 3.98
CA PRO A 90 6.82 -2.26 4.31
C PRO A 90 5.95 -2.91 5.41
N ALA A 91 5.91 -4.23 5.50
CA ALA A 91 5.18 -4.94 6.54
C ALA A 91 5.75 -4.62 7.94
N THR A 92 7.08 -4.70 8.11
CA THR A 92 7.75 -4.34 9.37
C THR A 92 7.60 -2.85 9.70
N VAL A 93 7.73 -1.98 8.69
CA VAL A 93 7.58 -0.53 8.89
C VAL A 93 6.17 -0.19 9.38
N ILE A 94 5.13 -0.65 8.67
CA ILE A 94 3.75 -0.31 9.04
C ILE A 94 3.31 -1.00 10.35
N ALA A 95 3.73 -2.25 10.58
CA ALA A 95 3.46 -2.95 11.83
C ALA A 95 4.01 -2.17 13.03
N GLY A 96 5.25 -1.74 12.96
CA GLY A 96 5.86 -0.91 14.00
C GLY A 96 5.14 0.44 14.19
N MET A 97 4.62 1.05 13.12
CA MET A 97 3.84 2.29 13.20
C MET A 97 2.48 2.11 13.89
N VAL A 98 1.84 0.95 13.74
CA VAL A 98 0.56 0.66 14.39
C VAL A 98 0.72 -0.15 15.70
N GLY A 99 1.96 -0.31 16.16
CA GLY A 99 2.27 -0.90 17.46
C GLY A 99 2.14 -2.43 17.50
N VAL A 100 2.29 -3.08 16.38
CA VAL A 100 2.26 -4.53 16.21
C VAL A 100 3.66 -5.10 16.36
N PRO A 101 3.87 -6.17 17.14
CA PRO A 101 5.17 -6.85 17.25
C PRO A 101 5.52 -7.61 15.96
N ASP A 102 6.83 -7.70 15.67
CA ASP A 102 7.34 -8.37 14.48
C ASP A 102 7.00 -9.88 14.46
N SER A 103 6.79 -10.49 15.61
CA SER A 103 6.36 -11.90 15.74
C SER A 103 5.03 -12.21 15.08
N ASP A 104 4.20 -11.20 14.85
CA ASP A 104 2.84 -11.36 14.37
C ASP A 104 2.70 -11.04 12.86
N LEU A 105 3.82 -10.72 12.17
CA LEU A 105 3.81 -10.34 10.75
C LEU A 105 3.18 -11.39 9.82
N ASP A 106 3.44 -12.68 10.05
CA ASP A 106 2.86 -13.78 9.26
C ASP A 106 1.34 -13.85 9.42
N LEU A 107 0.84 -13.60 10.63
CA LEU A 107 -0.59 -13.53 10.92
C LEU A 107 -1.23 -12.37 10.14
N PHE A 108 -0.59 -11.21 10.15
CA PHE A 108 -1.06 -10.05 9.39
C PHE A 108 -1.04 -10.27 7.89
N LYS A 109 -0.02 -10.95 7.38
CA LYS A 109 0.03 -11.33 5.97
C LYS A 109 -1.19 -12.15 5.59
N SER A 110 -1.51 -13.19 6.36
CA SER A 110 -2.67 -14.04 6.12
C SER A 110 -3.98 -13.25 6.07
N TRP A 111 -4.23 -12.41 7.07
CA TRP A 111 -5.41 -11.57 7.13
C TRP A 111 -5.52 -10.57 5.97
N SER A 112 -4.38 -9.95 5.61
CA SER A 112 -4.33 -8.99 4.52
C SER A 112 -4.58 -9.65 3.17
N ASP A 113 -4.02 -10.84 2.92
CA ASP A 113 -4.24 -11.61 1.71
C ASP A 113 -5.75 -11.96 1.53
N ASP A 114 -6.43 -12.29 2.63
CA ASP A 114 -7.88 -12.56 2.64
C ASP A 114 -8.69 -11.30 2.28
N LEU A 115 -8.35 -10.16 2.90
CA LEU A 115 -9.02 -8.89 2.61
C LEU A 115 -8.70 -8.38 1.19
N ALA A 116 -7.45 -8.50 0.72
CA ALA A 116 -7.05 -8.12 -0.63
C ALA A 116 -7.79 -8.93 -1.69
N THR A 117 -7.94 -10.23 -1.45
CA THR A 117 -8.73 -11.13 -2.30
C THR A 117 -10.20 -10.70 -2.32
N PHE A 118 -10.78 -10.36 -1.18
CA PHE A 118 -12.17 -9.93 -1.07
C PHE A 118 -12.43 -8.60 -1.78
N VAL A 119 -11.56 -7.61 -1.57
CA VAL A 119 -11.74 -6.24 -2.10
C VAL A 119 -11.32 -6.12 -3.57
N GLY A 120 -10.26 -6.80 -3.98
CA GLY A 120 -9.56 -6.54 -5.25
C GLY A 120 -9.78 -7.55 -6.35
N SER A 121 -10.06 -8.83 -6.03
CA SER A 121 -10.21 -9.88 -7.04
C SER A 121 -11.62 -9.95 -7.60
N ALA A 122 -11.73 -10.03 -8.94
CA ALA A 122 -12.98 -10.30 -9.64
C ALA A 122 -13.37 -11.80 -9.60
N GLN A 123 -12.43 -12.68 -9.25
CA GLN A 123 -12.69 -14.13 -9.22
C GLN A 123 -13.55 -14.50 -7.99
N ALA A 124 -14.56 -15.31 -8.22
CA ALA A 124 -15.35 -15.91 -7.17
C ALA A 124 -14.67 -17.19 -6.70
N THR A 125 -14.00 -17.16 -5.55
CA THR A 125 -13.56 -18.37 -4.85
C THR A 125 -14.61 -18.75 -3.80
N PRO A 126 -14.92 -20.03 -3.60
CA PRO A 126 -16.02 -20.46 -2.74
C PRO A 126 -15.91 -19.97 -1.29
N ASP A 127 -14.71 -19.93 -0.75
CA ASP A 127 -14.38 -19.56 0.65
C ASP A 127 -13.98 -18.10 0.85
N LYS A 128 -13.97 -17.30 -0.22
CA LYS A 128 -13.51 -15.89 -0.20
C LYS A 128 -14.23 -15.03 0.84
N ARG A 129 -15.54 -15.15 0.92
CA ARG A 129 -16.37 -14.39 1.85
C ARG A 129 -16.15 -14.83 3.29
N GLU A 130 -16.10 -16.15 3.51
CA GLU A 130 -15.87 -16.73 4.84
C GLU A 130 -14.50 -16.35 5.40
N ARG A 131 -13.44 -16.43 4.57
CA ARG A 131 -12.10 -16.01 4.96
C ARG A 131 -12.05 -14.52 5.32
N ALA A 132 -12.61 -13.66 4.47
CA ALA A 132 -12.63 -12.23 4.74
C ALA A 132 -13.39 -11.88 6.03
N GLU A 133 -14.53 -12.55 6.28
CA GLU A 133 -15.32 -12.33 7.50
C GLU A 133 -14.55 -12.76 8.76
N ARG A 134 -13.91 -13.93 8.74
CA ARG A 134 -13.06 -14.42 9.82
C ARG A 134 -11.89 -13.48 10.06
N SER A 135 -11.13 -13.13 9.03
CA SER A 135 -9.98 -12.24 9.14
C SER A 135 -10.38 -10.85 9.65
N ALA A 136 -11.53 -10.31 9.21
CA ALA A 136 -12.04 -9.04 9.71
C ALA A 136 -12.42 -9.10 11.20
N ALA A 137 -13.03 -10.21 11.67
CA ALA A 137 -13.34 -10.41 13.08
C ALA A 137 -12.05 -10.49 13.91
N GLU A 138 -11.11 -11.35 13.52
CA GLU A 138 -9.84 -11.54 14.21
C GLU A 138 -9.02 -10.25 14.30
N MET A 139 -8.90 -9.49 13.19
CA MET A 139 -8.24 -8.18 13.18
C MET A 139 -8.95 -7.16 14.07
N THR A 140 -10.28 -7.19 14.11
CA THR A 140 -11.06 -6.29 14.98
C THR A 140 -10.73 -6.54 16.45
N ASP A 141 -10.74 -7.79 16.89
CA ASP A 141 -10.41 -8.18 18.27
C ASP A 141 -8.96 -7.87 18.61
N TYR A 142 -8.03 -8.14 17.69
CA TYR A 142 -6.61 -7.90 17.88
C TYR A 142 -6.30 -6.41 18.07
N PHE A 143 -6.74 -5.55 17.14
CA PHE A 143 -6.53 -4.10 17.25
C PHE A 143 -7.31 -3.47 18.39
N GLY A 144 -8.49 -3.99 18.71
CA GLY A 144 -9.23 -3.61 19.92
C GLY A 144 -8.40 -3.82 21.18
N SER A 145 -7.73 -4.96 21.27
CA SER A 145 -6.84 -5.30 22.39
C SER A 145 -5.61 -4.38 22.47
N ILE A 146 -4.95 -4.09 21.33
CA ILE A 146 -3.83 -3.14 21.28
C ILE A 146 -4.27 -1.75 21.74
N ILE A 147 -5.38 -1.23 21.21
CA ILE A 147 -5.89 0.11 21.55
C ILE A 147 -6.21 0.20 23.05
N ALA A 148 -6.88 -0.83 23.59
CA ALA A 148 -7.20 -0.90 25.02
C ALA A 148 -5.94 -0.93 25.88
N GLU A 149 -4.90 -1.67 25.47
CA GLU A 149 -3.62 -1.72 26.17
C GLU A 149 -2.88 -0.38 26.13
N ARG A 150 -2.80 0.27 24.97
CA ARG A 150 -2.17 1.58 24.81
C ARG A 150 -2.82 2.68 25.63
N ARG A 151 -4.14 2.63 25.80
CA ARG A 151 -4.87 3.57 26.67
C ARG A 151 -4.58 3.34 28.15
N ARG A 152 -4.43 2.08 28.58
CA ARG A 152 -4.10 1.73 29.98
C ARG A 152 -2.63 2.01 30.30
N HIS A 153 -1.74 1.75 29.34
CA HIS A 153 -0.29 1.84 29.49
C HIS A 153 0.31 2.67 28.34
N PRO A 154 0.19 4.02 28.40
CA PRO A 154 0.83 4.89 27.42
C PRO A 154 2.35 4.66 27.36
N VAL A 155 2.91 4.60 26.16
CA VAL A 155 4.35 4.40 25.94
C VAL A 155 5.06 5.72 25.65
N ALA A 156 6.37 5.78 25.93
CA ALA A 156 7.18 6.96 25.65
C ALA A 156 7.38 7.17 24.14
N ASP A 157 7.67 6.08 23.42
CA ASP A 157 7.83 6.10 21.97
C ASP A 157 6.45 5.94 21.31
N GLN A 158 5.80 7.07 21.09
CA GLN A 158 4.45 7.10 20.50
C GLN A 158 4.48 6.67 19.04
N THR A 159 3.63 5.69 18.73
CA THR A 159 3.37 5.21 17.38
C THR A 159 2.22 5.99 16.72
N ILE A 160 1.96 5.72 15.45
CA ILE A 160 0.81 6.34 14.73
C ILE A 160 -0.52 6.02 15.43
N ILE A 161 -0.67 4.80 15.99
CA ILE A 161 -1.91 4.45 16.70
C ILE A 161 -2.08 5.27 17.97
N ASP A 162 -0.99 5.58 18.69
CA ASP A 162 -1.03 6.44 19.88
C ASP A 162 -1.46 7.86 19.50
N HIS A 163 -0.93 8.38 18.40
CA HIS A 163 -1.35 9.68 17.86
C HIS A 163 -2.81 9.68 17.40
N MET A 164 -3.31 8.59 16.80
CA MET A 164 -4.72 8.44 16.43
C MET A 164 -5.62 8.38 17.66
N ILE A 165 -5.21 7.69 18.72
CA ILE A 165 -5.93 7.64 20.01
C ILE A 165 -6.02 9.04 20.63
N ALA A 166 -4.96 9.84 20.52
CA ALA A 166 -4.89 11.18 21.09
C ALA A 166 -5.52 12.26 20.18
N ALA A 167 -5.75 11.97 18.90
CA ALA A 167 -6.24 12.95 17.92
C ALA A 167 -7.60 13.53 18.32
N ARG A 168 -7.73 14.85 18.25
CA ARG A 168 -8.95 15.61 18.53
C ARG A 168 -9.15 16.70 17.48
N GLU A 169 -10.43 16.97 17.17
CA GLU A 169 -10.87 18.11 16.38
C GLU A 169 -12.00 18.82 17.15
N GLY A 170 -11.67 19.86 17.94
CA GLY A 170 -12.56 20.37 18.97
C GLY A 170 -12.87 19.27 19.99
N ASP A 171 -14.15 19.00 20.20
CA ASP A 171 -14.62 17.92 21.10
C ASP A 171 -14.70 16.55 20.41
N ASP A 172 -14.44 16.47 19.11
CA ASP A 172 -14.54 15.24 18.32
C ASP A 172 -13.27 14.40 18.38
N ALA A 173 -13.44 13.07 18.32
CA ALA A 173 -12.40 12.07 18.30
C ALA A 173 -12.82 10.86 17.49
N LEU A 174 -11.86 10.00 17.09
CA LEU A 174 -12.21 8.70 16.56
C LEU A 174 -12.90 7.83 17.64
N SER A 175 -14.05 7.26 17.30
CA SER A 175 -14.66 6.23 18.13
C SER A 175 -13.79 4.96 18.14
N GLU A 176 -14.03 4.05 19.09
CA GLU A 176 -13.32 2.76 19.18
C GLU A 176 -13.37 2.01 17.84
N ALA A 177 -14.58 1.85 17.29
CA ALA A 177 -14.76 1.16 16.01
C ALA A 177 -14.08 1.83 14.82
N GLU A 178 -14.00 3.17 14.82
CA GLU A 178 -13.26 3.91 13.78
C GLU A 178 -11.75 3.80 13.95
N LEU A 179 -11.24 3.81 15.19
CA LEU A 179 -9.84 3.56 15.49
C LEU A 179 -9.40 2.19 14.99
N VAL A 180 -10.12 1.14 15.40
CA VAL A 180 -9.86 -0.24 14.97
C VAL A 180 -9.90 -0.35 13.45
N ALA A 181 -10.99 0.08 12.82
CA ALA A 181 -11.16 -0.03 11.37
C ALA A 181 -10.05 0.70 10.59
N ASN A 182 -9.65 1.90 11.03
CA ASN A 182 -8.61 2.65 10.32
C ASN A 182 -7.19 2.21 10.70
N ALA A 183 -6.95 1.58 11.85
CA ALA A 183 -5.70 0.88 12.14
C ALA A 183 -5.50 -0.31 11.19
N VAL A 184 -6.56 -1.11 11.00
CA VAL A 184 -6.58 -2.19 9.99
C VAL A 184 -6.36 -1.64 8.58
N LEU A 185 -7.04 -0.54 8.21
CA LEU A 185 -6.82 0.12 6.91
C LEU A 185 -5.36 0.52 6.71
N LEU A 186 -4.72 1.11 7.71
CA LEU A 186 -3.33 1.55 7.61
C LEU A 186 -2.39 0.37 7.40
N LEU A 187 -2.59 -0.71 8.17
CA LEU A 187 -1.80 -1.93 8.00
C LEU A 187 -2.00 -2.50 6.59
N PHE A 188 -3.24 -2.74 6.18
CA PHE A 188 -3.58 -3.31 4.87
C PHE A 188 -3.06 -2.47 3.71
N ALA A 189 -3.28 -1.15 3.73
CA ALA A 189 -2.88 -0.26 2.64
C ALA A 189 -1.38 0.03 2.61
N GLY A 190 -0.70 -0.08 3.76
CA GLY A 190 0.68 0.33 3.92
C GLY A 190 1.70 -0.67 3.37
N HIS A 191 1.45 -1.98 3.47
CA HIS A 191 2.43 -2.96 3.03
C HIS A 191 2.22 -3.43 1.58
N GLU A 192 1.02 -3.82 1.17
CA GLU A 192 0.74 -4.38 -0.15
C GLU A 192 1.18 -3.47 -1.31
N THR A 193 0.88 -2.19 -1.20
CA THR A 193 1.21 -1.24 -2.27
C THR A 193 2.71 -0.97 -2.36
N THR A 194 3.41 -0.91 -1.24
CA THR A 194 4.85 -0.68 -1.22
C THR A 194 5.63 -1.95 -1.58
N THR A 195 5.15 -3.15 -1.20
CA THR A 195 5.66 -4.42 -1.73
C THR A 195 5.66 -4.41 -3.25
N ASN A 196 4.52 -4.02 -3.85
CA ASN A 196 4.38 -3.94 -5.30
C ASN A 196 5.24 -2.82 -5.92
N LEU A 197 5.49 -1.71 -5.21
CA LEU A 197 6.45 -0.68 -5.64
C LEU A 197 7.85 -1.27 -5.80
N PHE A 198 8.33 -2.04 -4.84
CA PHE A 198 9.66 -2.67 -4.90
C PHE A 198 9.72 -3.78 -5.94
N GLY A 199 8.72 -4.68 -5.97
CA GLY A 199 8.67 -5.78 -6.92
C GLY A 199 8.60 -5.31 -8.37
N ASN A 200 7.65 -4.43 -8.69
CA ASN A 200 7.49 -3.86 -10.03
C ASN A 200 8.70 -2.97 -10.39
N GLY A 201 9.23 -2.24 -9.40
CA GLY A 201 10.38 -1.35 -9.56
C GLY A 201 11.65 -2.10 -9.93
N LEU A 202 11.97 -3.17 -9.19
CA LEU A 202 13.12 -4.00 -9.51
C LEU A 202 12.96 -4.68 -10.87
N LEU A 203 11.78 -5.23 -11.16
CA LEU A 203 11.48 -5.82 -12.46
C LEU A 203 11.64 -4.80 -13.61
N ALA A 204 11.15 -3.57 -13.42
CA ALA A 204 11.31 -2.52 -14.42
C ALA A 204 12.79 -2.15 -14.63
N LEU A 205 13.57 -1.99 -13.57
CA LEU A 205 15.01 -1.70 -13.64
C LEU A 205 15.78 -2.83 -14.32
N LEU A 206 15.48 -4.10 -14.02
CA LEU A 206 16.15 -5.24 -14.65
C LEU A 206 15.80 -5.39 -16.14
N ARG A 207 14.60 -4.95 -16.54
CA ARG A 207 14.19 -4.87 -17.96
C ARG A 207 14.75 -3.65 -18.70
N HIS A 208 15.32 -2.67 -17.98
CA HIS A 208 15.94 -1.47 -18.52
C HIS A 208 17.33 -1.28 -17.88
N PRO A 209 18.32 -2.11 -18.28
CA PRO A 209 19.64 -2.14 -17.65
C PRO A 209 20.43 -0.84 -17.77
N ASP A 210 20.12 0.00 -18.77
CA ASP A 210 20.65 1.36 -18.89
C ASP A 210 20.18 2.25 -17.72
N GLN A 211 18.91 2.14 -17.32
CA GLN A 211 18.35 2.92 -16.21
C GLN A 211 18.85 2.40 -14.86
N LEU A 212 18.99 1.09 -14.71
CA LEU A 212 19.64 0.49 -13.55
C LEU A 212 21.08 0.97 -13.38
N ALA A 213 21.87 1.00 -14.48
CA ALA A 213 23.25 1.48 -14.46
C ALA A 213 23.33 2.97 -14.07
N ILE A 214 22.41 3.81 -14.55
CA ILE A 214 22.33 5.23 -14.18
C ILE A 214 22.04 5.38 -12.67
N LEU A 215 21.09 4.63 -12.12
CA LEU A 215 20.75 4.68 -10.69
C LEU A 215 21.90 4.15 -9.82
N ALA A 216 22.58 3.09 -10.26
CA ALA A 216 23.74 2.53 -9.56
C ALA A 216 24.94 3.49 -9.53
N ALA A 217 25.12 4.29 -10.61
CA ALA A 217 26.19 5.30 -10.70
C ALA A 217 25.87 6.56 -9.88
N ASP A 218 24.60 6.94 -9.76
CA ASP A 218 24.16 8.12 -9.01
C ASP A 218 22.92 7.79 -8.15
N PRO A 219 23.12 7.32 -6.90
CA PRO A 219 22.02 7.01 -5.96
C PRO A 219 21.15 8.22 -5.61
N THR A 220 21.59 9.46 -5.85
CA THR A 220 20.79 10.66 -5.61
C THR A 220 19.58 10.75 -6.53
N LEU A 221 19.56 9.99 -7.61
CA LEU A 221 18.42 9.85 -8.53
C LEU A 221 17.28 8.97 -7.96
N ALA A 222 17.42 8.41 -6.75
CA ALA A 222 16.42 7.53 -6.15
C ALA A 222 15.01 8.16 -6.10
N THR A 223 14.87 9.44 -5.77
CA THR A 223 13.58 10.15 -5.79
C THR A 223 12.94 10.10 -7.18
N GLY A 224 13.71 10.41 -8.24
CA GLY A 224 13.23 10.33 -9.62
C GLY A 224 12.87 8.90 -10.04
N ALA A 225 13.69 7.93 -9.62
CA ALA A 225 13.44 6.52 -9.90
C ALA A 225 12.14 6.03 -9.26
N VAL A 226 11.88 6.38 -7.99
CA VAL A 226 10.62 6.06 -7.30
C VAL A 226 9.41 6.64 -8.03
N GLU A 227 9.45 7.93 -8.40
CA GLU A 227 8.34 8.56 -9.14
C GLU A 227 8.13 7.92 -10.52
N GLU A 228 9.21 7.55 -11.23
CA GLU A 228 9.09 6.90 -12.54
C GLU A 228 8.59 5.46 -12.44
N ILE A 229 9.00 4.69 -11.44
CA ILE A 229 8.45 3.37 -11.15
C ILE A 229 6.94 3.48 -10.88
N LEU A 230 6.54 4.42 -10.02
CA LEU A 230 5.14 4.70 -9.72
C LEU A 230 4.32 5.06 -10.96
N ARG A 231 4.87 5.87 -11.86
CA ARG A 231 4.23 6.23 -13.13
C ARG A 231 4.15 5.03 -14.08
N TYR A 232 5.30 4.36 -14.27
CA TYR A 232 5.48 3.37 -15.35
C TYR A 232 4.74 2.06 -15.06
N ASP A 233 4.90 1.51 -13.85
CA ASP A 233 4.23 0.27 -13.43
C ASP A 233 3.89 0.30 -11.93
N GLY A 234 3.20 1.36 -11.51
CA GLY A 234 2.82 1.57 -10.12
C GLY A 234 1.86 0.50 -9.57
N PRO A 235 1.73 0.42 -8.24
CA PRO A 235 0.99 -0.66 -7.58
C PRO A 235 -0.54 -0.56 -7.70
N ILE A 236 -1.08 0.56 -8.19
CA ILE A 236 -2.52 0.77 -8.32
C ILE A 236 -2.91 0.82 -9.80
N GLY A 237 -3.66 -0.18 -10.25
CA GLY A 237 -4.16 -0.29 -11.63
C GLY A 237 -5.39 0.55 -11.88
N THR A 238 -6.36 0.51 -10.95
CA THR A 238 -7.63 1.22 -11.08
C THR A 238 -8.12 1.80 -9.77
N ILE A 239 -8.91 2.89 -9.89
CA ILE A 239 -9.69 3.45 -8.79
C ILE A 239 -11.16 3.46 -9.20
N THR A 240 -12.05 2.98 -8.32
CA THR A 240 -13.49 2.91 -8.60
C THR A 240 -14.23 4.07 -7.97
N ARG A 241 -15.23 4.57 -8.70
CA ARG A 241 -16.24 5.53 -8.20
C ARG A 241 -17.63 5.03 -8.53
N VAL A 242 -18.63 5.49 -7.77
CA VAL A 242 -20.06 5.26 -8.03
C VAL A 242 -20.72 6.60 -8.30
N GLY A 243 -21.50 6.71 -9.36
CA GLY A 243 -22.27 7.91 -9.65
C GLY A 243 -23.34 8.15 -8.58
N LEU A 244 -23.37 9.32 -7.96
CA LEU A 244 -24.44 9.71 -7.02
C LEU A 244 -25.65 10.29 -7.76
N GLU A 245 -25.44 10.83 -8.95
CA GLU A 245 -26.43 11.42 -9.84
C GLU A 245 -26.04 11.15 -11.28
N ASP A 246 -26.93 11.45 -12.24
CA ASP A 246 -26.63 11.36 -13.66
C ASP A 246 -25.58 12.42 -14.03
N VAL A 247 -24.43 12.00 -14.57
CA VAL A 247 -23.34 12.89 -14.98
C VAL A 247 -23.04 12.69 -16.45
N VAL A 248 -22.94 13.78 -17.21
CA VAL A 248 -22.50 13.72 -18.61
C VAL A 248 -20.98 13.99 -18.68
N LEU A 249 -20.23 13.01 -19.19
CA LEU A 249 -18.79 13.11 -19.37
C LEU A 249 -18.44 12.76 -20.83
N HIS A 250 -17.82 13.67 -21.55
CA HIS A 250 -17.45 13.50 -22.97
C HIS A 250 -18.62 12.97 -23.85
N GLY A 251 -19.84 13.50 -23.65
CA GLY A 251 -21.02 13.11 -24.42
C GLY A 251 -21.65 11.77 -24.03
N ARG A 252 -21.14 11.10 -22.99
CA ARG A 252 -21.74 9.87 -22.43
C ARG A 252 -22.36 10.17 -21.08
N THR A 253 -23.56 9.68 -20.86
CA THR A 253 -24.24 9.77 -19.56
C THR A 253 -23.84 8.59 -18.70
N ILE A 254 -23.28 8.89 -17.53
CA ILE A 254 -23.07 7.95 -16.44
C ILE A 254 -24.28 8.08 -15.52
N LYS A 255 -25.03 7.00 -15.33
CA LYS A 255 -26.23 7.00 -14.49
C LYS A 255 -25.89 6.95 -13.01
N ALA A 256 -26.79 7.47 -12.17
CA ALA A 256 -26.73 7.24 -10.75
C ALA A 256 -26.66 5.73 -10.45
N GLY A 257 -25.76 5.32 -9.53
CA GLY A 257 -25.50 3.93 -9.19
C GLY A 257 -24.51 3.19 -10.11
N GLU A 258 -24.19 3.73 -11.29
CA GLU A 258 -23.20 3.10 -12.17
C GLU A 258 -21.78 3.25 -11.61
N ARG A 259 -20.97 2.18 -11.82
CA ARG A 259 -19.57 2.14 -11.43
C ARG A 259 -18.68 2.68 -12.55
N VAL A 260 -17.74 3.55 -12.17
CA VAL A 260 -16.74 4.13 -13.07
C VAL A 260 -15.36 3.65 -12.60
N PHE A 261 -14.62 3.02 -13.50
CA PHE A 261 -13.24 2.61 -13.26
C PHE A 261 -12.29 3.62 -13.89
N SER A 262 -11.55 4.34 -13.06
CA SER A 262 -10.47 5.20 -13.52
C SER A 262 -9.22 4.35 -13.70
N MET A 263 -8.80 4.17 -14.95
CA MET A 263 -7.64 3.34 -15.33
C MET A 263 -6.35 4.13 -15.09
N ILE A 264 -5.74 3.96 -13.92
CA ILE A 264 -4.57 4.73 -13.48
C ILE A 264 -3.36 4.49 -14.38
N HIS A 265 -3.08 3.24 -14.74
CA HIS A 265 -1.96 2.91 -15.63
C HIS A 265 -2.14 3.53 -17.03
N ALA A 266 -3.36 3.54 -17.56
CA ALA A 266 -3.63 4.19 -18.84
C ALA A 266 -3.43 5.71 -18.75
N ALA A 267 -3.90 6.32 -17.66
CA ALA A 267 -3.71 7.75 -17.43
C ALA A 267 -2.23 8.14 -17.27
N ASN A 268 -1.45 7.31 -16.56
CA ASN A 268 -0.01 7.53 -16.37
C ASN A 268 0.83 7.25 -17.62
N ARG A 269 0.21 6.71 -18.67
CA ARG A 269 0.80 6.48 -20.00
C ARG A 269 0.08 7.25 -21.12
N ASP A 270 -0.70 8.27 -20.78
CA ASP A 270 -1.38 9.10 -21.76
C ASP A 270 -0.37 10.03 -22.48
N PRO A 271 -0.20 9.92 -23.83
CA PRO A 271 0.73 10.76 -24.58
C PRO A 271 0.38 12.24 -24.61
N ARG A 272 -0.87 12.59 -24.26
CA ARG A 272 -1.29 14.00 -24.11
C ARG A 272 -0.74 14.62 -22.83
N ARG A 273 -0.28 13.79 -21.89
CA ARG A 273 0.22 14.21 -20.59
C ARG A 273 1.71 13.93 -20.39
N PHE A 274 2.21 12.84 -20.94
CA PHE A 274 3.59 12.40 -20.80
C PHE A 274 4.24 12.24 -22.17
N GLU A 275 5.36 12.89 -22.38
CA GLU A 275 6.21 12.67 -23.55
C GLU A 275 6.80 11.27 -23.48
N ASP A 276 6.84 10.53 -24.60
CA ASP A 276 7.30 9.15 -24.66
C ASP A 276 6.79 8.28 -23.48
N PRO A 277 5.45 8.13 -23.32
CA PRO A 277 4.87 7.58 -22.10
C PRO A 277 5.24 6.12 -21.84
N HIS A 278 5.66 5.39 -22.86
CA HIS A 278 6.10 3.99 -22.80
C HIS A 278 7.59 3.84 -22.50
N ARG A 279 8.36 4.91 -22.53
CA ARG A 279 9.76 4.92 -22.12
C ARG A 279 9.85 4.97 -20.59
N PHE A 280 10.60 4.05 -20.01
CA PHE A 280 11.02 4.09 -18.62
C PHE A 280 12.25 5.00 -18.50
N ASP A 281 12.16 6.09 -17.74
CA ASP A 281 13.20 7.11 -17.64
C ASP A 281 13.23 7.70 -16.22
N ILE A 282 14.16 7.23 -15.39
CA ILE A 282 14.29 7.66 -14.00
C ILE A 282 14.71 9.13 -13.83
N THR A 283 15.08 9.78 -14.93
CA THR A 283 15.45 11.20 -14.95
C THR A 283 14.34 12.11 -15.44
N ARG A 284 13.13 11.57 -15.67
CA ARG A 284 11.94 12.29 -16.12
C ARG A 284 11.61 13.46 -15.20
N LYS A 285 11.64 14.68 -15.74
CA LYS A 285 11.43 15.91 -14.94
C LYS A 285 9.96 16.22 -14.66
N ASP A 286 9.06 16.06 -15.65
CA ASP A 286 7.61 16.26 -15.47
C ASP A 286 6.93 14.91 -15.28
N ASN A 287 6.87 14.47 -14.03
CA ASN A 287 6.37 13.16 -13.64
C ASN A 287 5.19 13.28 -12.65
N ARG A 288 4.16 14.10 -13.01
CA ARG A 288 2.94 14.27 -12.21
C ARG A 288 1.97 13.13 -12.46
N HIS A 289 2.35 11.92 -12.09
CA HIS A 289 1.49 10.74 -12.14
C HIS A 289 0.36 10.81 -11.10
N ILE A 290 -0.65 9.95 -11.25
CA ILE A 290 -1.83 9.93 -10.38
C ILE A 290 -1.99 8.61 -9.60
N VAL A 291 -0.92 7.86 -9.40
CA VAL A 291 -0.98 6.57 -8.68
C VAL A 291 -1.41 6.73 -7.22
N PHE A 292 -1.06 7.84 -6.59
CA PHE A 292 -1.52 8.20 -5.25
C PHE A 292 -2.95 8.78 -5.22
N GLY A 293 -3.66 8.75 -6.34
CA GLY A 293 -4.96 9.35 -6.48
C GLY A 293 -4.94 10.88 -6.61
N TYR A 294 -6.10 11.50 -6.46
CA TYR A 294 -6.30 12.95 -6.54
C TYR A 294 -7.48 13.38 -5.67
N GLY A 295 -7.44 14.63 -5.18
CA GLY A 295 -8.52 15.23 -4.39
C GLY A 295 -8.55 14.73 -2.94
N ILE A 296 -9.75 14.64 -2.36
CA ILE A 296 -9.92 14.34 -0.92
C ILE A 296 -9.36 12.99 -0.49
N HIS A 297 -9.33 12.01 -1.40
CA HIS A 297 -8.78 10.67 -1.18
C HIS A 297 -7.31 10.53 -1.61
N PHE A 298 -6.57 11.63 -1.80
CA PHE A 298 -5.13 11.54 -2.05
C PHE A 298 -4.45 10.70 -0.95
N CYS A 299 -3.55 9.82 -1.35
CA CYS A 299 -2.94 8.83 -0.45
C CYS A 299 -2.30 9.47 0.80
N LEU A 300 -2.72 9.01 1.98
CA LEU A 300 -2.18 9.47 3.26
C LEU A 300 -0.72 9.04 3.44
N GLY A 301 -0.40 7.81 3.02
CA GLY A 301 0.93 7.21 3.12
C GLY A 301 1.89 7.59 1.98
N ALA A 302 1.51 8.48 1.05
CA ALA A 302 2.38 8.83 -0.08
C ALA A 302 3.79 9.29 0.32
N PRO A 303 3.99 10.11 1.38
CA PRO A 303 5.33 10.46 1.83
C PRO A 303 6.12 9.27 2.40
N LEU A 304 5.44 8.32 3.06
CA LEU A 304 6.07 7.12 3.61
C LEU A 304 6.53 6.18 2.50
N ALA A 305 5.66 5.86 1.54
CA ALA A 305 5.99 5.00 0.42
C ALA A 305 7.18 5.54 -0.41
N ARG A 306 7.23 6.86 -0.61
CA ARG A 306 8.38 7.53 -1.23
C ARG A 306 9.65 7.36 -0.41
N MET A 307 9.56 7.59 0.89
CA MET A 307 10.70 7.46 1.80
C MET A 307 11.26 6.04 1.82
N GLU A 308 10.40 5.02 1.87
CA GLU A 308 10.82 3.62 1.80
C GLU A 308 11.52 3.32 0.47
N GLY A 309 10.96 3.77 -0.66
CA GLY A 309 11.58 3.61 -1.97
C GLY A 309 12.92 4.35 -2.11
N GLU A 310 13.00 5.60 -1.62
CA GLU A 310 14.21 6.42 -1.65
C GLU A 310 15.36 5.84 -0.82
N ILE A 311 15.03 5.14 0.26
CA ILE A 311 16.03 4.47 1.12
C ILE A 311 16.34 3.08 0.56
N GLY A 312 15.30 2.30 0.27
CA GLY A 312 15.45 0.88 -0.06
C GLY A 312 16.07 0.62 -1.44
N LEU A 313 15.70 1.40 -2.48
CA LEU A 313 16.23 1.14 -3.82
C LEU A 313 17.75 1.33 -3.93
N PRO A 314 18.36 2.44 -3.45
CA PRO A 314 19.81 2.57 -3.47
C PRO A 314 20.53 1.51 -2.65
N ALA A 315 20.03 1.23 -1.44
CA ALA A 315 20.61 0.21 -0.57
C ALA A 315 20.59 -1.17 -1.22
N LEU A 316 19.45 -1.53 -1.84
CA LEU A 316 19.29 -2.77 -2.58
C LEU A 316 20.33 -2.89 -3.73
N ILE A 317 20.47 -1.85 -4.56
CA ILE A 317 21.36 -1.84 -5.72
C ILE A 317 22.83 -1.84 -5.27
N ASP A 318 23.14 -1.23 -4.13
CA ASP A 318 24.49 -1.26 -3.56
C ASP A 318 24.84 -2.63 -2.97
N LYS A 319 23.89 -3.27 -2.29
CA LYS A 319 24.08 -4.58 -1.65
C LYS A 319 24.11 -5.73 -2.64
N LEU A 320 23.21 -5.70 -3.65
CA LEU A 320 23.09 -6.75 -4.66
C LEU A 320 23.71 -6.30 -5.97
N ARG A 321 24.71 -7.04 -6.43
CA ARG A 321 25.41 -6.78 -7.70
C ARG A 321 25.05 -7.84 -8.72
N ASP A 322 25.17 -7.49 -10.00
CA ASP A 322 24.95 -8.40 -11.13
C ASP A 322 23.62 -9.14 -11.02
N ILE A 323 22.54 -8.38 -10.72
CA ILE A 323 21.20 -8.95 -10.50
C ILE A 323 20.63 -9.44 -11.83
N GLU A 324 20.20 -10.70 -11.85
CA GLU A 324 19.59 -11.35 -13.01
C GLU A 324 18.23 -11.93 -12.67
N LEU A 325 17.25 -11.80 -13.57
CA LEU A 325 15.96 -12.46 -13.45
C LEU A 325 16.12 -13.96 -13.72
N LEU A 326 15.66 -14.80 -12.81
CA LEU A 326 15.58 -16.26 -13.02
C LEU A 326 14.30 -16.68 -13.77
N ASP A 327 13.28 -15.81 -13.76
CA ASP A 327 12.06 -15.94 -14.55
C ASP A 327 11.81 -14.64 -15.31
N ALA A 328 11.83 -14.71 -16.64
CA ALA A 328 11.63 -13.54 -17.50
C ALA A 328 10.17 -13.05 -17.50
N ASP A 329 9.20 -13.91 -17.14
CA ASP A 329 7.77 -13.59 -17.10
C ASP A 329 7.15 -14.00 -15.74
N PRO A 330 7.52 -13.31 -14.65
CA PRO A 330 7.07 -13.66 -13.32
C PRO A 330 5.53 -13.54 -13.19
N PRO A 331 4.90 -14.38 -12.33
CA PRO A 331 3.45 -14.42 -12.17
C PRO A 331 2.92 -13.15 -11.50
N TRP A 332 1.85 -12.58 -12.06
CA TRP A 332 1.17 -11.39 -11.55
C TRP A 332 -0.04 -11.74 -10.68
N HIS A 333 -0.38 -10.83 -9.77
CA HIS A 333 -1.64 -10.91 -9.02
C HIS A 333 -2.83 -10.71 -9.98
N ASP A 334 -3.88 -11.52 -9.80
CA ASP A 334 -5.14 -11.39 -10.53
C ASP A 334 -6.04 -10.35 -9.82
N SER A 335 -5.74 -9.09 -10.02
CA SER A 335 -6.47 -7.98 -9.43
C SER A 335 -6.55 -6.80 -10.40
N LEU A 336 -7.72 -6.16 -10.47
CA LEU A 336 -7.90 -4.92 -11.21
C LEU A 336 -7.40 -3.70 -10.43
N VAL A 337 -7.36 -3.80 -9.10
CA VAL A 337 -7.01 -2.69 -8.21
C VAL A 337 -5.52 -2.68 -7.91
N LEU A 338 -5.00 -3.81 -7.44
CA LEU A 338 -3.58 -3.96 -7.09
C LEU A 338 -2.83 -4.59 -8.27
N ARG A 339 -1.66 -4.03 -8.57
CA ARG A 339 -0.77 -4.57 -9.59
C ARG A 339 0.59 -4.86 -8.99
N GLY A 340 0.98 -6.11 -9.01
CA GLY A 340 2.26 -6.58 -8.50
C GLY A 340 2.55 -8.01 -8.95
N VAL A 341 3.83 -8.35 -8.96
CA VAL A 341 4.28 -9.73 -9.16
C VAL A 341 4.13 -10.52 -7.87
N LYS A 342 3.67 -11.77 -7.97
CA LYS A 342 3.51 -12.67 -6.81
C LYS A 342 4.83 -13.17 -6.26
N SER A 343 5.81 -13.32 -7.15
CA SER A 343 7.15 -13.84 -6.87
C SER A 343 8.09 -13.23 -7.90
N LEU A 344 9.32 -12.92 -7.50
CA LEU A 344 10.36 -12.39 -8.37
C LEU A 344 11.69 -13.08 -8.04
N PRO A 345 11.90 -14.30 -8.53
CA PRO A 345 13.15 -15.00 -8.29
C PRO A 345 14.30 -14.35 -9.04
N ILE A 346 15.37 -14.01 -8.32
CA ILE A 346 16.56 -13.36 -8.85
C ILE A 346 17.83 -14.12 -8.45
N ALA A 347 18.85 -14.06 -9.30
CA ALA A 347 20.22 -14.35 -8.92
C ALA A 347 20.97 -13.04 -8.74
N PHE A 348 21.92 -13.02 -7.84
CA PHE A 348 22.76 -11.86 -7.59
C PHE A 348 24.10 -12.26 -6.97
N ARG A 349 25.03 -11.31 -6.95
CA ARG A 349 26.26 -11.40 -6.20
C ARG A 349 26.20 -10.38 -5.06
N ALA A 350 26.41 -10.81 -3.82
CA ALA A 350 26.48 -9.89 -2.69
C ALA A 350 27.72 -8.97 -2.81
N SER A 351 27.55 -7.68 -2.52
CA SER A 351 28.70 -6.80 -2.38
C SER A 351 29.52 -7.25 -1.16
N ARG A 352 30.85 -7.34 -1.33
CA ARG A 352 31.72 -7.65 -0.19
C ARG A 352 31.67 -6.47 0.80
N PRO A 353 31.62 -6.72 2.12
CA PRO A 353 31.80 -5.65 3.08
C PRO A 353 33.13 -4.94 2.74
N THR A 354 33.06 -3.63 2.60
CA THR A 354 34.30 -2.84 2.53
C THR A 354 34.94 -2.97 3.89
N LEU A 355 36.02 -3.78 4.00
CA LEU A 355 36.84 -3.82 5.22
C LEU A 355 37.37 -2.40 5.44
N ALA A 356 36.80 -1.74 6.45
CA ALA A 356 37.19 -0.40 6.90
C ALA A 356 38.53 -0.47 7.65
#